data_2f8b1ce70f3da7d34e52f6fb84a10cbf
#
_entry.id   2f8b1ce70f3da7d34e52f6fb84a10cbf
#
_cell.length_a   1.000
_cell.length_b   1.000
_cell.length_c   1.000
_cell.angle_alpha   90.00
_cell.angle_beta   90.00
_cell.angle_gamma   90.00
#
_symmetry.space_group_name_H-M   'P 1'
#
loop_
_entity.id
_entity.type
_entity.pdbx_description
1 polymer ?
#
loop_
_entity_poly.entity_id
_entity_poly.type
_entity_poly.pdbx_seq_one_letter_code
_entity_poly.pdbx_strand_id
1 'polypeptide(L)'
;MAKIIKFDAEARAAMMKGVNILADTVKVTLGPKGRNVVMDKSYGAPRITKDGVSVAKEIDLEDKFENMGAQMVKEVASKTNEEAGDGTTTATILAQAIVREGIKYVTAGMNPMDIKRGIDKRISLLAASHASTTILLITASPKAQ
;
A
#
# COMPACT_ATOMS: atom_id res chain seq x y z
N MET A 1 -7.81 4.09 -30.28
CA MET A 1 -6.71 4.67 -29.47
C MET A 1 -5.47 3.82 -29.66
N ALA A 2 -4.32 4.41 -29.98
CA ALA A 2 -3.05 3.68 -30.08
C ALA A 2 -2.60 3.19 -28.69
N LYS A 3 -2.11 1.96 -28.62
CA LYS A 3 -1.54 1.40 -27.38
C LYS A 3 -0.07 1.84 -27.29
N ILE A 4 0.32 2.37 -26.13
CA ILE A 4 1.71 2.70 -25.84
C ILE A 4 2.31 1.51 -25.10
N ILE A 5 3.47 1.04 -25.56
CA ILE A 5 4.18 -0.10 -24.96
C ILE A 5 5.50 0.42 -24.41
N LYS A 6 5.79 0.12 -23.14
CA LYS A 6 7.09 0.36 -22.48
C LYS A 6 7.64 -0.95 -21.97
N PHE A 7 8.97 -1.08 -21.97
CA PHE A 7 9.65 -2.31 -21.57
C PHE A 7 10.60 -2.10 -20.40
N ASP A 8 10.88 -3.17 -19.69
CA ASP A 8 11.94 -3.30 -18.70
C ASP A 8 12.05 -2.15 -17.67
N ALA A 9 13.20 -1.51 -17.64
CA ALA A 9 13.55 -0.51 -16.64
C ALA A 9 12.67 0.73 -16.72
N GLU A 10 12.31 1.18 -17.92
CA GLU A 10 11.48 2.37 -18.11
C GLU A 10 10.05 2.15 -17.59
N ALA A 11 9.47 0.98 -17.91
CA ALA A 11 8.14 0.63 -17.44
C ALA A 11 8.12 0.51 -15.91
N ARG A 12 9.10 -0.19 -15.32
CA ARG A 12 9.22 -0.33 -13.87
C ARG A 12 9.42 1.01 -13.15
N ALA A 13 10.25 1.89 -13.70
CA ALA A 13 10.50 3.21 -13.12
C ALA A 13 9.23 4.08 -13.11
N ALA A 14 8.47 4.10 -14.21
CA ALA A 14 7.22 4.84 -14.29
C ALA A 14 6.17 4.31 -13.30
N MET A 15 5.99 2.99 -13.26
CA MET A 15 5.07 2.37 -12.29
C MET A 15 5.48 2.65 -10.85
N MET A 16 6.78 2.54 -10.53
CA MET A 16 7.29 2.82 -9.19
C MET A 16 7.09 4.28 -8.77
N LYS A 17 7.20 5.21 -9.72
CA LYS A 17 6.88 6.61 -9.47
C LYS A 17 5.42 6.80 -9.06
N GLY A 18 4.49 6.14 -9.76
CA GLY A 18 3.07 6.15 -9.39
C GLY A 18 2.79 5.57 -8.02
N VAL A 19 3.42 4.42 -7.70
CA VAL A 19 3.35 3.81 -6.35
C VAL A 19 3.82 4.80 -5.28
N ASN A 20 4.95 5.48 -5.51
CA ASN A 20 5.50 6.44 -4.55
C ASN A 20 4.59 7.65 -4.38
N ILE A 21 4.10 8.25 -5.46
CA ILE A 21 3.22 9.42 -5.39
C ILE A 21 1.98 9.11 -4.54
N LEU A 22 1.30 8.01 -4.79
CA LEU A 22 0.11 7.63 -4.02
C LEU A 22 0.46 7.35 -2.56
N ALA A 23 1.44 6.49 -2.31
CA ALA A 23 1.79 6.10 -0.95
C ALA A 23 2.31 7.26 -0.11
N ASP A 24 3.12 8.15 -0.69
CA ASP A 24 3.65 9.33 0.03
C ASP A 24 2.54 10.34 0.34
N THR A 25 1.53 10.48 -0.55
CA THR A 25 0.36 11.32 -0.30
C THR A 25 -0.49 10.76 0.84
N VAL A 26 -0.74 9.45 0.83
CA VAL A 26 -1.51 8.79 1.91
C VAL A 26 -0.74 8.80 3.24
N LYS A 27 0.58 8.67 3.19
CA LYS A 27 1.47 8.62 4.36
C LYS A 27 1.36 9.87 5.25
N VAL A 28 1.06 11.05 4.69
CA VAL A 28 0.93 12.28 5.49
C VAL A 28 -0.24 12.24 6.47
N THR A 29 -1.19 11.33 6.28
CA THR A 29 -2.33 11.13 7.19
C THR A 29 -2.03 10.21 8.36
N LEU A 30 -0.84 9.54 8.38
CA LEU A 30 -0.52 8.50 9.35
C LEU A 30 -0.16 9.05 10.73
N GLY A 31 -0.69 8.38 11.76
CA GLY A 31 -0.28 8.53 13.14
C GLY A 31 -0.79 9.80 13.83
N PRO A 32 -0.34 10.05 15.08
CA PRO A 32 -0.85 11.15 15.91
C PRO A 32 -0.51 12.54 15.36
N LYS A 33 0.55 12.66 14.58
CA LYS A 33 0.93 13.88 13.84
C LYS A 33 0.39 13.91 12.40
N GLY A 34 -0.50 12.98 12.05
CA GLY A 34 -1.13 12.90 10.72
C GLY A 34 -1.88 14.20 10.39
N ARG A 35 -1.69 14.67 9.15
CA ARG A 35 -2.27 15.90 8.64
C ARG A 35 -3.49 15.62 7.78
N ASN A 36 -4.36 16.61 7.65
CA ASN A 36 -5.43 16.57 6.69
C ASN A 36 -4.87 16.79 5.28
N VAL A 37 -5.44 16.10 4.31
CA VAL A 37 -5.20 16.32 2.89
C VAL A 37 -6.35 17.12 2.32
N VAL A 38 -6.05 18.17 1.57
CA VAL A 38 -7.03 18.98 0.84
C VAL A 38 -7.01 18.51 -0.61
N MET A 39 -8.15 18.07 -1.09
CA MET A 39 -8.30 17.58 -2.48
C MET A 39 -9.23 18.51 -3.23
N ASP A 40 -8.80 18.94 -4.40
CA ASP A 40 -9.63 19.71 -5.31
C ASP A 40 -10.71 18.83 -5.93
N LYS A 41 -11.86 19.41 -6.21
CA LYS A 41 -12.97 18.76 -6.92
C LYS A 41 -13.34 19.55 -8.12
N SER A 42 -13.64 18.88 -9.22
CA SER A 42 -14.14 19.51 -10.45
C SER A 42 -15.41 20.34 -10.24
N TYR A 43 -16.21 19.99 -9.22
CA TYR A 43 -17.41 20.72 -8.82
C TYR A 43 -17.54 20.74 -7.28
N GLY A 44 -17.81 21.94 -6.74
CA GLY A 44 -18.06 22.14 -5.31
C GLY A 44 -16.81 22.55 -4.52
N ALA A 45 -16.96 22.55 -3.19
CA ALA A 45 -15.87 22.92 -2.29
C ALA A 45 -14.79 21.81 -2.23
N PRO A 46 -13.52 22.18 -2.00
CA PRO A 46 -12.44 21.22 -1.77
C PRO A 46 -12.79 20.25 -0.65
N ARG A 47 -12.45 18.98 -0.82
CA ARG A 47 -12.63 17.97 0.22
C ARG A 47 -11.41 17.92 1.14
N ILE A 48 -11.65 18.04 2.43
CA ILE A 48 -10.62 17.92 3.45
C ILE A 48 -10.84 16.60 4.18
N THR A 49 -9.83 15.75 4.22
CA THR A 49 -9.93 14.44 4.89
C THR A 49 -8.60 14.01 5.48
N LYS A 50 -8.69 13.15 6.50
CA LYS A 50 -7.58 12.40 7.09
C LYS A 50 -7.63 10.91 6.72
N ASP A 51 -8.72 10.49 6.09
CA ASP A 51 -8.93 9.10 5.75
C ASP A 51 -8.07 8.67 4.55
N GLY A 52 -7.14 7.76 4.81
CA GLY A 52 -6.19 7.28 3.81
C GLY A 52 -6.84 6.60 2.60
N VAL A 53 -7.93 5.88 2.80
CA VAL A 53 -8.69 5.25 1.70
C VAL A 53 -9.35 6.29 0.81
N SER A 54 -9.96 7.31 1.41
CA SER A 54 -10.56 8.42 0.65
C SER A 54 -9.51 9.17 -0.17
N VAL A 55 -8.34 9.44 0.43
CA VAL A 55 -7.22 10.07 -0.27
C VAL A 55 -6.74 9.19 -1.43
N ALA A 56 -6.52 7.89 -1.19
CA ALA A 56 -6.05 6.97 -2.22
C ALA A 56 -7.02 6.89 -3.42
N LYS A 57 -8.32 6.87 -3.17
CA LYS A 57 -9.34 6.77 -4.23
C LYS A 57 -9.40 7.98 -5.17
N GLU A 58 -9.06 9.17 -4.68
CA GLU A 58 -9.12 10.41 -5.47
C GLU A 58 -7.85 10.66 -6.31
N ILE A 59 -6.77 9.91 -6.08
CA ILE A 59 -5.51 10.13 -6.81
C ILE A 59 -5.60 9.47 -8.19
N ASP A 60 -5.58 10.29 -9.23
CA ASP A 60 -5.41 9.86 -10.61
C ASP A 60 -4.27 10.66 -11.25
N LEU A 61 -3.38 9.97 -11.97
CA LEU A 61 -2.19 10.54 -12.56
C LEU A 61 -2.34 10.63 -14.08
N GLU A 62 -1.79 11.71 -14.67
CA GLU A 62 -1.87 11.96 -16.12
C GLU A 62 -1.11 10.90 -16.94
N ASP A 63 0.09 10.53 -16.50
CA ASP A 63 0.85 9.46 -17.16
C ASP A 63 0.21 8.09 -16.89
N LYS A 64 -0.12 7.37 -17.96
CA LYS A 64 -0.82 6.09 -17.88
C LYS A 64 -0.03 5.03 -17.12
N PHE A 65 1.30 5.00 -17.24
CA PHE A 65 2.13 4.00 -16.57
C PHE A 65 2.31 4.35 -15.09
N GLU A 66 2.46 5.62 -14.76
CA GLU A 66 2.44 6.08 -13.37
C GLU A 66 1.08 5.77 -12.73
N ASN A 67 -0.01 6.04 -13.45
CA ASN A 67 -1.36 5.76 -12.97
C ASN A 67 -1.60 4.25 -12.74
N MET A 68 -1.05 3.37 -13.60
CA MET A 68 -1.12 1.93 -13.36
C MET A 68 -0.46 1.53 -12.04
N GLY A 69 0.71 2.10 -11.71
CA GLY A 69 1.37 1.87 -10.43
C GLY A 69 0.53 2.38 -9.24
N ALA A 70 -0.04 3.57 -9.38
CA ALA A 70 -0.96 4.12 -8.37
C ALA A 70 -2.20 3.25 -8.17
N GLN A 71 -2.82 2.75 -9.25
CA GLN A 71 -4.00 1.90 -9.18
C GLN A 71 -3.72 0.57 -8.44
N MET A 72 -2.55 -0.03 -8.60
CA MET A 72 -2.17 -1.24 -7.84
C MET A 72 -2.18 -0.99 -6.33
N VAL A 73 -1.65 0.14 -5.88
CA VAL A 73 -1.64 0.49 -4.45
C VAL A 73 -3.02 0.93 -3.96
N LYS A 74 -3.81 1.59 -4.83
CA LYS A 74 -5.22 1.91 -4.56
C LYS A 74 -6.04 0.64 -4.30
N GLU A 75 -5.78 -0.43 -5.04
CA GLU A 75 -6.43 -1.72 -4.82
C GLU A 75 -6.07 -2.32 -3.45
N VAL A 76 -4.80 -2.23 -3.02
CA VAL A 76 -4.39 -2.66 -1.67
C VAL A 76 -5.17 -1.91 -0.59
N ALA A 77 -5.26 -0.58 -0.70
CA ALA A 77 -6.02 0.23 0.27
C ALA A 77 -7.52 -0.16 0.30
N SER A 78 -8.12 -0.39 -0.87
CA SER A 78 -9.53 -0.77 -0.98
C SER A 78 -9.80 -2.15 -0.38
N LYS A 79 -9.01 -3.17 -0.72
CA LYS A 79 -9.12 -4.52 -0.14
C LYS A 79 -8.93 -4.53 1.36
N THR A 80 -7.94 -3.79 1.87
CA THR A 80 -7.73 -3.68 3.33
C THR A 80 -8.94 -3.07 4.02
N ASN A 81 -9.57 -2.06 3.41
CA ASN A 81 -10.79 -1.46 3.94
C ASN A 81 -11.99 -2.41 3.90
N GLU A 82 -12.13 -3.20 2.85
CA GLU A 82 -13.21 -4.17 2.69
C GLU A 82 -13.10 -5.32 3.70
N GLU A 83 -11.89 -5.81 3.95
CA GLU A 83 -11.65 -6.97 4.81
C GLU A 83 -11.55 -6.61 6.30
N ALA A 84 -10.89 -5.50 6.63
CA ALA A 84 -10.58 -5.11 8.01
C ALA A 84 -11.25 -3.81 8.45
N GLY A 85 -11.64 -2.93 7.54
CA GLY A 85 -12.21 -1.62 7.85
C GLY A 85 -11.23 -0.63 8.49
N ASP A 86 -9.98 -1.03 8.71
CA ASP A 86 -8.94 -0.25 9.36
C ASP A 86 -7.56 -0.62 8.81
N GLY A 87 -6.54 0.19 9.16
CA GLY A 87 -5.15 -0.06 8.77
C GLY A 87 -4.82 0.23 7.31
N THR A 88 -5.68 0.88 6.54
CA THR A 88 -5.53 1.18 5.11
C THR A 88 -4.26 1.98 4.79
N THR A 89 -3.97 3.01 5.59
CA THR A 89 -2.74 3.81 5.45
C THR A 89 -1.49 2.97 5.71
N THR A 90 -1.51 2.13 6.75
CA THR A 90 -0.40 1.23 7.09
C THR A 90 -0.16 0.21 5.98
N ALA A 91 -1.23 -0.41 5.46
CA ALA A 91 -1.14 -1.38 4.36
C ALA A 91 -0.57 -0.74 3.09
N THR A 92 -0.97 0.48 2.77
CA THR A 92 -0.47 1.25 1.63
C THR A 92 1.04 1.51 1.73
N ILE A 93 1.52 1.93 2.91
CA ILE A 93 2.94 2.20 3.14
C ILE A 93 3.74 0.90 3.13
N LEU A 94 3.20 -0.17 3.70
CA LEU A 94 3.84 -1.48 3.68
C LEU A 94 3.96 -2.02 2.27
N ALA A 95 2.92 -1.89 1.45
CA ALA A 95 2.96 -2.26 0.04
C ALA A 95 4.04 -1.47 -0.72
N GLN A 96 4.15 -0.15 -0.52
CA GLN A 96 5.22 0.66 -1.09
C GLN A 96 6.60 0.13 -0.70
N ALA A 97 6.81 -0.15 0.59
CA ALA A 97 8.10 -0.63 1.09
C ALA A 97 8.48 -2.00 0.47
N ILE A 98 7.53 -2.94 0.40
CA ILE A 98 7.74 -4.26 -0.19
C ILE A 98 8.09 -4.15 -1.68
N VAL A 99 7.33 -3.36 -2.44
CA VAL A 99 7.58 -3.17 -3.88
C VAL A 99 8.91 -2.48 -4.12
N ARG A 100 9.21 -1.43 -3.34
CA ARG A 100 10.46 -0.67 -3.44
C ARG A 100 11.70 -1.55 -3.17
N GLU A 101 11.64 -2.39 -2.16
CA GLU A 101 12.73 -3.33 -1.88
C GLU A 101 12.77 -4.47 -2.91
N GLY A 102 11.62 -5.04 -3.25
CA GLY A 102 11.54 -6.13 -4.23
C GLY A 102 12.08 -5.77 -5.62
N ILE A 103 11.82 -4.57 -6.09
CA ILE A 103 12.31 -4.08 -7.39
C ILE A 103 13.86 -4.06 -7.45
N LYS A 104 14.54 -3.77 -6.35
CA LYS A 104 16.01 -3.79 -6.30
C LYS A 104 16.56 -5.18 -6.64
N TYR A 105 15.95 -6.21 -6.07
CA TYR A 105 16.35 -7.59 -6.32
C TYR A 105 16.01 -8.06 -7.73
N VAL A 106 14.85 -7.67 -8.25
CA VAL A 106 14.47 -7.96 -9.65
C VAL A 106 15.46 -7.29 -10.63
N THR A 107 15.83 -6.04 -10.36
CA THR A 107 16.80 -5.31 -11.19
C THR A 107 18.19 -5.94 -11.10
N ALA A 108 18.54 -6.55 -9.97
CA ALA A 108 19.77 -7.31 -9.78
C ALA A 108 19.74 -8.71 -10.43
N GLY A 109 18.65 -9.08 -11.11
CA GLY A 109 18.52 -10.34 -11.85
C GLY A 109 17.91 -11.51 -11.07
N MET A 110 17.38 -11.27 -9.88
CA MET A 110 16.67 -12.31 -9.12
C MET A 110 15.32 -12.63 -9.75
N ASN A 111 14.92 -13.89 -9.68
CA ASN A 111 13.62 -14.33 -10.18
C ASN A 111 12.47 -13.73 -9.34
N PRO A 112 11.55 -12.97 -9.93
CA PRO A 112 10.42 -12.36 -9.21
C PRO A 112 9.53 -13.37 -8.49
N MET A 113 9.40 -14.59 -9.01
CA MET A 113 8.58 -15.64 -8.39
C MET A 113 9.21 -16.19 -7.10
N ASP A 114 10.52 -16.23 -7.02
CA ASP A 114 11.21 -16.65 -5.79
C ASP A 114 11.13 -15.56 -4.72
N ILE A 115 11.21 -14.29 -5.12
CA ILE A 115 10.96 -13.15 -4.22
C ILE A 115 9.53 -13.23 -3.67
N LYS A 116 8.53 -13.48 -4.53
CA LYS A 116 7.13 -13.65 -4.11
C LYS A 116 6.98 -14.78 -3.08
N ARG A 117 7.55 -15.97 -3.36
CA ARG A 117 7.51 -17.10 -2.42
C ARG A 117 8.14 -16.77 -1.07
N GLY A 118 9.23 -15.99 -1.08
CA GLY A 118 9.89 -15.50 0.14
C GLY A 118 9.00 -14.58 0.95
N ILE A 119 8.30 -13.66 0.29
CA ILE A 119 7.34 -12.73 0.91
C ILE A 119 6.18 -13.51 1.53
N ASP A 120 5.56 -14.42 0.76
CA ASP A 120 4.42 -15.23 1.21
C ASP A 120 4.80 -16.05 2.47
N LYS A 121 5.97 -16.69 2.46
CA LYS A 121 6.47 -17.44 3.61
C LYS A 121 6.69 -16.57 4.85
N ARG A 122 7.22 -15.36 4.69
CA ARG A 122 7.44 -14.44 5.81
C ARG A 122 6.14 -13.93 6.39
N ILE A 123 5.17 -13.59 5.54
CA ILE A 123 3.85 -13.14 5.99
C ILE A 123 3.16 -14.26 6.79
N SER A 124 3.19 -15.50 6.29
CA SER A 124 2.62 -16.64 6.99
C SER A 124 3.26 -16.88 8.37
N LEU A 125 4.58 -16.74 8.49
CA LEU A 125 5.29 -16.88 9.76
C LEU A 125 4.92 -15.75 10.74
N LEU A 126 4.80 -14.52 10.28
CA LEU A 126 4.40 -13.38 11.10
C LEU A 126 2.96 -13.55 11.60
N ALA A 127 2.04 -13.97 10.75
CA ALA A 127 0.66 -14.23 11.12
C ALA A 127 0.58 -15.34 12.18
N ALA A 128 1.32 -16.42 12.02
CA ALA A 128 1.37 -17.51 13.00
C ALA A 128 1.94 -17.07 14.36
N SER A 129 2.99 -16.23 14.36
CA SER A 129 3.59 -15.71 15.60
C SER A 129 2.64 -14.79 16.36
N HIS A 130 1.90 -13.93 15.68
CA HIS A 130 0.90 -13.06 16.29
C HIS A 130 -0.27 -13.86 16.88
N ALA A 131 -0.77 -14.86 16.15
CA ALA A 131 -1.82 -15.74 16.65
C ALA A 131 -1.38 -16.46 17.94
N SER A 132 -0.16 -17.00 17.99
CA SER A 132 0.40 -17.64 19.17
C SER A 132 0.55 -16.68 20.35
N THR A 133 1.01 -15.45 20.11
CA THR A 133 1.15 -14.43 21.15
C THR A 133 -0.21 -14.00 21.71
N THR A 134 -1.21 -13.85 20.87
CA THR A 134 -2.58 -13.49 21.28
C THR A 134 -3.19 -14.58 22.12
N ILE A 135 -3.04 -15.85 21.75
CA ILE A 135 -3.51 -17.00 22.53
C ILE A 135 -2.82 -17.02 23.89
N LEU A 136 -1.50 -16.81 23.95
CA LEU A 136 -0.75 -16.79 25.20
C LEU A 136 -1.22 -15.67 26.15
N LEU A 137 -1.50 -14.47 25.63
CA LEU A 137 -2.02 -13.34 26.41
C LEU A 137 -3.43 -13.60 26.96
N ILE A 138 -4.30 -14.26 26.17
CA ILE A 138 -5.65 -14.60 26.61
C ILE A 138 -5.62 -15.68 27.68
N THR A 139 -4.73 -16.66 27.57
CA THR A 139 -4.61 -17.76 28.55
C THR A 139 -3.84 -17.34 29.81
N ALA A 140 -2.96 -16.35 29.73
CA ALA A 140 -2.20 -15.84 30.86
C ALA A 140 -2.95 -14.76 31.68
N SER A 141 -4.13 -14.29 31.23
CA SER A 141 -4.93 -13.36 31.99
C SER A 141 -5.52 -14.06 33.23
N PRO A 142 -5.14 -13.69 34.48
CA PRO A 142 -5.77 -14.27 35.67
C PRO A 142 -7.25 -13.92 35.65
N LYS A 143 -8.10 -14.93 35.80
CA LYS A 143 -9.53 -14.73 36.04
C LYS A 143 -9.66 -13.80 37.25
N ALA A 144 -10.11 -12.57 37.02
CA ALA A 144 -10.56 -11.73 38.12
C ALA A 144 -11.73 -12.43 38.78
N GLN A 145 -11.52 -12.86 40.01
CA GLN A 145 -12.58 -13.32 40.94
C GLN A 145 -13.34 -12.12 41.43
#